data_5261f6350e5632b946043b81655c247b
#
_entry.id   5261f6350e5632b946043b81655c247b
#
_cell.length_a   1.000
_cell.length_b   1.000
_cell.length_c   1.000
_cell.angle_alpha   90.00
_cell.angle_beta   90.00
_cell.angle_gamma   90.00
#
_symmetry.space_group_name_H-M   'P 1'
#
loop_
_entity.id
_entity.type
_entity.pdbx_description
1 polymer ?
#
loop_
_entity_poly.entity_id
_entity_poly.type
_entity_poly.pdbx_seq_one_letter_code
_entity_poly.pdbx_strand_id
1 'polypeptide(L)'
;MGKTIAEKILSEKSKTDSKAGDIVVADIDYVMVNDVTGPIAFREYDKMGKDVMFKDRMVLIPDHYVPNKDIASAEQAKEMRCFARKHEIKNYFEIGKGGVCHQLMIEEGFAAPGRLIVGADSHTCTYGGINAFSTGIGSTEAAVAFATGKLWFKVPETIKVELTGSFRRDIGGKDLIIKIITDIGVDGANYKAFEFHGDGVGNMTVSDRLAVSNMAIEAGGKAGIFPCDDLTREYIKNSVKGKYKPVEADADATYCRTLRYDLGKIESMVAFPHLPSNGHAVKETNVDIDQAYLGSCTNGRIEDMRAAAKIIKGKKVNPNVRFLVVPASQRVYGQMLDEGLIKTFLDAGAFISGPTCGACLGGYMGILASGERAVASTNRNFIGRMGDKDSEVYLAGPEVVAASAIAGKIITPSQLEGAQ
;
A
#
# COMPACT_ATOMS: atom_id res chain seq x y z
N MET A 1 9.27 -12.95 29.55
CA MET A 1 8.08 -12.68 28.71
C MET A 1 8.58 -12.51 27.31
N GLY A 2 8.11 -13.35 26.40
CA GLY A 2 8.52 -13.28 25.00
C GLY A 2 8.02 -12.03 24.29
N LYS A 3 8.68 -11.65 23.21
CA LYS A 3 8.44 -10.43 22.47
C LYS A 3 7.81 -10.69 21.10
N THR A 4 6.95 -9.77 20.69
CA THR A 4 6.40 -9.69 19.34
C THR A 4 7.46 -9.21 18.34
N ILE A 5 7.21 -9.33 17.03
CA ILE A 5 8.11 -8.83 15.98
C ILE A 5 8.34 -7.32 16.14
N ALA A 6 7.27 -6.56 16.41
CA ALA A 6 7.35 -5.11 16.61
C ALA A 6 8.25 -4.73 17.78
N GLU A 7 8.08 -5.39 18.93
CA GLU A 7 8.92 -5.17 20.11
C GLU A 7 10.40 -5.52 19.87
N LYS A 8 10.67 -6.62 19.14
CA LYS A 8 12.05 -7.03 18.81
C LYS A 8 12.74 -6.03 17.91
N ILE A 9 12.08 -5.60 16.82
CA ILE A 9 12.67 -4.63 15.90
C ILE A 9 12.95 -3.30 16.62
N LEU A 10 11.98 -2.77 17.38
CA LEU A 10 12.14 -1.52 18.10
C LEU A 10 13.19 -1.64 19.22
N SER A 11 13.27 -2.78 19.92
CA SER A 11 14.34 -3.04 20.91
C SER A 11 15.75 -3.04 20.27
N GLU A 12 15.91 -3.71 19.12
CA GLU A 12 17.17 -3.76 18.39
C GLU A 12 17.60 -2.36 17.93
N LYS A 13 16.67 -1.60 17.33
CA LYS A 13 16.95 -0.26 16.79
C LYS A 13 17.14 0.81 17.86
N SER A 14 16.54 0.66 19.03
CA SER A 14 16.76 1.57 20.17
C SER A 14 17.94 1.14 21.06
N LYS A 15 18.46 -0.07 20.89
CA LYS A 15 19.46 -0.69 21.77
C LYS A 15 18.97 -0.79 23.23
N THR A 16 17.68 -0.90 23.42
CA THR A 16 17.01 -0.96 24.72
C THR A 16 16.08 -2.16 24.73
N ASP A 17 16.10 -2.94 25.82
CA ASP A 17 15.14 -4.03 26.00
C ASP A 17 13.74 -3.47 26.30
N SER A 18 12.98 -3.19 25.23
CA SER A 18 11.69 -2.51 25.30
C SER A 18 10.51 -3.44 25.04
N LYS A 19 9.35 -3.08 25.57
CA LYS A 19 8.09 -3.78 25.45
C LYS A 19 6.95 -2.81 25.12
N ALA A 20 5.79 -3.33 24.76
CA ALA A 20 4.59 -2.53 24.49
C ALA A 20 4.32 -1.48 25.59
N GLY A 21 4.09 -0.25 25.18
CA GLY A 21 3.88 0.90 26.05
C GLY A 21 5.13 1.75 26.33
N ASP A 22 6.34 1.20 26.21
CA ASP A 22 7.59 1.94 26.42
C ASP A 22 7.81 2.99 25.34
N ILE A 23 8.48 4.09 25.72
CA ILE A 23 8.91 5.12 24.76
C ILE A 23 10.40 4.93 24.53
N VAL A 24 10.79 4.78 23.27
CA VAL A 24 12.18 4.56 22.84
C VAL A 24 12.59 5.54 21.76
N VAL A 25 13.88 5.84 21.68
CA VAL A 25 14.48 6.55 20.55
C VAL A 25 15.24 5.52 19.71
N ALA A 26 14.80 5.29 18.49
CA ALA A 26 15.32 4.23 17.64
C ALA A 26 16.04 4.78 16.39
N ASP A 27 17.11 4.10 15.99
CA ASP A 27 17.83 4.33 14.74
C ASP A 27 16.96 3.90 13.55
N ILE A 28 16.78 4.79 12.56
CA ILE A 28 15.98 4.55 11.36
C ILE A 28 16.89 4.05 10.24
N ASP A 29 16.47 2.98 9.55
CA ASP A 29 17.20 2.46 8.40
C ASP A 29 16.99 3.31 7.15
N TYR A 30 15.73 3.69 6.86
CA TYR A 30 15.38 4.56 5.72
C TYR A 30 14.22 5.50 6.05
N VAL A 31 14.27 6.69 5.44
CA VAL A 31 13.21 7.70 5.47
C VAL A 31 12.77 8.00 4.05
N MET A 32 11.48 7.83 3.76
CA MET A 32 10.91 8.11 2.45
C MET A 32 10.04 9.37 2.49
N VAL A 33 10.13 10.20 1.47
CA VAL A 33 9.20 11.30 1.21
C VAL A 33 8.82 11.34 -0.28
N ASN A 34 7.61 11.82 -0.55
CA ASN A 34 7.06 12.01 -1.90
C ASN A 34 6.92 13.49 -2.26
N ASP A 35 6.40 13.80 -3.44
CA ASP A 35 6.25 15.16 -3.95
C ASP A 35 5.20 16.01 -3.20
N VAL A 36 4.31 15.40 -2.42
CA VAL A 36 3.36 16.12 -1.56
C VAL A 36 4.00 16.52 -0.23
N THR A 37 4.73 15.59 0.38
CA THR A 37 5.22 15.72 1.76
C THR A 37 6.68 16.17 1.85
N GLY A 38 7.49 15.87 0.82
CA GLY A 38 8.90 16.24 0.74
C GLY A 38 9.15 17.75 0.85
N PRO A 39 8.49 18.59 0.03
CA PRO A 39 8.67 20.05 0.11
C PRO A 39 8.40 20.63 1.50
N ILE A 40 7.42 20.08 2.21
CA ILE A 40 7.12 20.48 3.59
C ILE A 40 8.26 20.06 4.52
N ALA A 41 8.71 18.80 4.41
CA ALA A 41 9.81 18.28 5.21
C ALA A 41 11.12 19.06 4.97
N PHE A 42 11.40 19.47 3.73
CA PHE A 42 12.61 20.23 3.40
C PHE A 42 12.60 21.63 4.04
N ARG A 43 11.47 22.31 4.00
CA ARG A 43 11.32 23.63 4.66
C ARG A 43 11.50 23.54 6.19
N GLU A 44 10.97 22.51 6.82
CA GLU A 44 11.18 22.28 8.25
C GLU A 44 12.64 21.89 8.55
N TYR A 45 13.26 21.12 7.69
CA TYR A 45 14.67 20.76 7.80
C TYR A 45 15.61 21.98 7.68
N ASP A 46 15.38 22.86 6.70
CA ASP A 46 16.21 24.07 6.50
C ASP A 46 16.17 25.00 7.75
N LYS A 47 15.05 25.05 8.47
CA LYS A 47 14.94 25.81 9.75
C LYS A 47 15.84 25.24 10.86
N MET A 48 16.20 23.96 10.79
CA MET A 48 17.07 23.34 11.81
C MET A 48 18.54 23.72 11.65
N GLY A 49 18.94 24.26 10.50
CA GLY A 49 20.30 24.72 10.24
C GLY A 49 21.38 23.64 10.35
N LYS A 50 21.06 22.40 10.07
CA LYS A 50 21.96 21.26 10.17
C LYS A 50 22.29 20.69 8.78
N ASP A 51 23.46 20.06 8.66
CA ASP A 51 23.78 19.28 7.47
C ASP A 51 23.04 17.94 7.45
N VAL A 52 22.70 17.47 6.23
CA VAL A 52 22.09 16.15 6.06
C VAL A 52 23.11 15.06 6.42
N MET A 53 22.97 14.49 7.60
CA MET A 53 23.91 13.47 8.09
C MET A 53 23.69 12.09 7.47
N PHE A 54 22.46 11.79 7.01
CA PHE A 54 22.07 10.43 6.60
C PHE A 54 21.54 10.40 5.16
N LYS A 55 22.19 11.13 4.24
CA LYS A 55 21.79 11.25 2.83
C LYS A 55 21.59 9.91 2.12
N ASP A 56 22.37 8.89 2.49
CA ASP A 56 22.25 7.54 1.90
C ASP A 56 21.02 6.76 2.40
N ARG A 57 20.37 7.22 3.48
CA ARG A 57 19.15 6.63 4.03
C ARG A 57 17.88 7.38 3.63
N MET A 58 18.02 8.50 2.95
CA MET A 58 16.88 9.26 2.44
C MET A 58 16.49 8.71 1.07
N VAL A 59 15.18 8.56 0.84
CA VAL A 59 14.62 8.12 -0.43
C VAL A 59 13.55 9.12 -0.85
N LEU A 60 13.75 9.76 -1.99
CA LEU A 60 12.88 10.81 -2.51
C LEU A 60 12.18 10.32 -3.77
N ILE A 61 10.86 10.20 -3.73
CA ILE A 61 10.07 9.59 -4.81
C ILE A 61 8.89 10.50 -5.17
N PRO A 62 8.99 11.33 -6.22
CA PRO A 62 7.83 12.01 -6.76
C PRO A 62 6.93 10.98 -7.47
N ASP A 63 5.71 10.77 -6.95
CA ASP A 63 4.77 9.78 -7.46
C ASP A 63 3.29 10.19 -7.40
N HIS A 64 2.97 11.26 -6.66
CA HIS A 64 1.59 11.65 -6.42
C HIS A 64 1.01 12.52 -7.55
N TYR A 65 1.77 13.52 -8.01
CA TYR A 65 1.35 14.49 -9.03
C TYR A 65 2.20 14.41 -10.30
N VAL A 66 2.64 13.23 -10.66
CA VAL A 66 3.53 13.00 -11.79
C VAL A 66 2.88 12.12 -12.88
N PRO A 67 3.08 12.48 -14.18
CA PRO A 67 3.61 13.75 -14.69
C PRO A 67 2.82 14.93 -14.13
N ASN A 68 3.47 16.07 -13.89
CA ASN A 68 2.87 17.18 -13.17
C ASN A 68 1.57 17.67 -13.83
N LYS A 69 0.50 17.79 -13.04
CA LYS A 69 -0.84 18.18 -13.50
C LYS A 69 -1.05 19.68 -13.67
N ASP A 70 -0.25 20.48 -12.99
CA ASP A 70 -0.31 21.95 -12.96
C ASP A 70 1.03 22.56 -12.56
N ILE A 71 1.12 23.89 -12.60
CA ILE A 71 2.34 24.63 -12.24
C ILE A 71 2.75 24.38 -10.78
N ALA A 72 1.78 24.32 -9.86
CA ALA A 72 2.06 24.11 -8.43
C ALA A 72 2.75 22.76 -8.19
N SER A 73 2.23 21.69 -8.78
CA SER A 73 2.83 20.36 -8.71
C SER A 73 4.20 20.30 -9.38
N ALA A 74 4.40 21.06 -10.49
CA ALA A 74 5.70 21.16 -11.14
C ALA A 74 6.75 21.85 -10.26
N GLU A 75 6.36 22.89 -9.51
CA GLU A 75 7.25 23.54 -8.54
C GLU A 75 7.60 22.61 -7.38
N GLN A 76 6.66 21.82 -6.88
CA GLN A 76 6.93 20.78 -5.85
C GLN A 76 7.95 19.74 -6.33
N ALA A 77 7.77 19.22 -7.54
CA ALA A 77 8.71 18.26 -8.12
C ALA A 77 10.09 18.90 -8.37
N LYS A 78 10.14 20.17 -8.76
CA LYS A 78 11.38 20.95 -8.90
C LYS A 78 12.09 21.14 -7.55
N GLU A 79 11.34 21.44 -6.47
CA GLU A 79 11.87 21.57 -5.12
C GLU A 79 12.53 20.26 -4.68
N MET A 80 11.90 19.10 -4.95
CA MET A 80 12.50 17.79 -4.67
C MET A 80 13.80 17.57 -5.42
N ARG A 81 13.85 17.89 -6.74
CA ARG A 81 15.08 17.78 -7.55
C ARG A 81 16.19 18.68 -7.03
N CYS A 82 15.86 19.94 -6.71
CA CYS A 82 16.82 20.90 -6.17
C CYS A 82 17.39 20.45 -4.83
N PHE A 83 16.54 19.96 -3.92
CA PHE A 83 16.96 19.43 -2.64
C PHE A 83 17.87 18.19 -2.80
N ALA A 84 17.50 17.25 -3.66
CA ALA A 84 18.32 16.08 -3.94
C ALA A 84 19.71 16.46 -4.46
N ARG A 85 19.80 17.43 -5.37
CA ARG A 85 21.07 17.92 -5.92
C ARG A 85 21.90 18.67 -4.88
N LYS A 86 21.26 19.61 -4.13
CA LYS A 86 21.92 20.43 -3.09
C LYS A 86 22.58 19.55 -2.02
N HIS A 87 21.95 18.46 -1.64
CA HIS A 87 22.41 17.58 -0.57
C HIS A 87 23.04 16.27 -1.10
N GLU A 88 23.24 16.14 -2.43
CA GLU A 88 23.82 14.95 -3.09
C GLU A 88 23.10 13.64 -2.73
N ILE A 89 21.76 13.68 -2.62
CA ILE A 89 20.96 12.50 -2.32
C ILE A 89 20.86 11.63 -3.59
N LYS A 90 21.44 10.44 -3.52
CA LYS A 90 21.49 9.51 -4.65
C LYS A 90 20.17 8.76 -4.87
N ASN A 91 19.40 8.53 -3.81
CA ASN A 91 18.15 7.79 -3.87
C ASN A 91 16.98 8.73 -4.23
N TYR A 92 17.10 9.41 -5.36
CA TYR A 92 16.06 10.22 -5.98
C TYR A 92 15.59 9.56 -7.28
N PHE A 93 14.29 9.32 -7.38
CA PHE A 93 13.69 8.56 -8.48
C PHE A 93 12.77 9.45 -9.32
N GLU A 94 13.32 10.05 -10.38
CA GLU A 94 12.59 10.92 -11.30
C GLU A 94 11.59 10.12 -12.16
N ILE A 95 10.62 10.81 -12.75
CA ILE A 95 9.67 10.26 -13.73
C ILE A 95 10.43 9.44 -14.80
N GLY A 96 9.87 8.28 -15.14
CA GLY A 96 10.50 7.34 -16.08
C GLY A 96 11.46 6.35 -15.44
N LYS A 97 11.89 6.59 -14.18
CA LYS A 97 12.69 5.64 -13.37
C LYS A 97 11.99 5.30 -12.07
N GLY A 98 10.81 5.87 -11.86
CA GLY A 98 10.07 5.77 -10.62
C GLY A 98 8.87 4.82 -10.70
N GLY A 99 8.03 5.00 -9.72
CA GLY A 99 6.76 4.31 -9.53
C GLY A 99 6.12 4.82 -8.26
N VAL A 100 4.99 4.25 -7.89
CA VAL A 100 4.37 4.53 -6.60
C VAL A 100 5.35 4.21 -5.48
N CYS A 101 5.57 5.16 -4.58
CA CYS A 101 6.66 5.13 -3.61
C CYS A 101 6.73 3.81 -2.82
N HIS A 102 5.60 3.28 -2.39
CA HIS A 102 5.58 2.05 -1.59
C HIS A 102 5.95 0.79 -2.40
N GLN A 103 5.75 0.77 -3.70
CA GLN A 103 6.25 -0.30 -4.56
C GLN A 103 7.74 -0.13 -4.82
N LEU A 104 8.17 1.09 -5.09
CA LEU A 104 9.57 1.38 -5.43
C LEU A 104 10.52 1.11 -4.25
N MET A 105 10.10 1.41 -3.01
CA MET A 105 10.87 1.09 -1.80
C MET A 105 11.23 -0.39 -1.68
N ILE A 106 10.37 -1.28 -2.19
CA ILE A 106 10.60 -2.73 -2.21
C ILE A 106 11.44 -3.12 -3.43
N GLU A 107 11.09 -2.65 -4.61
CA GLU A 107 11.77 -2.96 -5.87
C GLU A 107 13.23 -2.53 -5.88
N GLU A 108 13.54 -1.39 -5.26
CA GLU A 108 14.89 -0.85 -5.15
C GLU A 108 15.64 -1.34 -3.90
N GLY A 109 15.01 -2.23 -3.12
CA GLY A 109 15.64 -2.94 -2.00
C GLY A 109 15.91 -2.09 -0.76
N PHE A 110 15.21 -0.97 -0.59
CA PHE A 110 15.25 -0.19 0.65
C PHE A 110 14.45 -0.86 1.75
N ALA A 111 13.30 -1.47 1.40
CA ALA A 111 12.54 -2.28 2.33
C ALA A 111 13.10 -3.72 2.38
N ALA A 112 13.32 -4.22 3.60
CA ALA A 112 13.80 -5.58 3.85
C ALA A 112 13.43 -6.04 5.26
N PRO A 113 13.44 -7.36 5.52
CA PRO A 113 13.12 -7.92 6.83
C PRO A 113 13.98 -7.34 7.97
N GLY A 114 13.34 -7.05 9.10
CA GLY A 114 13.96 -6.51 10.31
C GLY A 114 14.37 -5.04 10.25
N ARG A 115 14.10 -4.34 9.14
CA ARG A 115 14.37 -2.90 9.04
C ARG A 115 13.28 -2.08 9.72
N LEU A 116 13.69 -0.93 10.28
CA LEU A 116 12.82 0.15 10.75
C LEU A 116 12.78 1.25 9.69
N ILE A 117 11.61 1.40 9.04
CA ILE A 117 11.43 2.33 7.93
C ILE A 117 10.31 3.29 8.25
N VAL A 118 10.56 4.57 8.02
CA VAL A 118 9.53 5.60 8.15
C VAL A 118 9.31 6.32 6.83
N GLY A 119 8.11 6.82 6.62
CA GLY A 119 7.80 7.62 5.45
C GLY A 119 6.78 8.70 5.79
N ALA A 120 6.92 9.86 5.18
CA ALA A 120 5.92 10.92 5.32
C ALA A 120 4.67 10.62 4.46
N ASP A 121 4.22 9.38 4.55
CA ASP A 121 3.01 8.85 3.95
C ASP A 121 2.41 7.76 4.84
N SER A 122 1.09 7.79 5.02
CA SER A 122 0.39 6.89 5.94
C SER A 122 0.49 5.41 5.55
N HIS A 123 0.61 5.08 4.24
CA HIS A 123 0.71 3.71 3.76
C HIS A 123 2.13 3.13 3.80
N THR A 124 3.07 3.81 4.45
CA THR A 124 4.42 3.28 4.72
C THR A 124 4.38 1.93 5.45
N CYS A 125 3.29 1.62 6.17
CA CYS A 125 3.08 0.30 6.80
C CYS A 125 3.11 -0.89 5.82
N THR A 126 3.03 -0.66 4.51
CA THR A 126 3.09 -1.68 3.44
C THR A 126 4.25 -2.66 3.60
N TYR A 127 5.42 -2.20 4.03
CA TYR A 127 6.63 -3.04 4.07
C TYR A 127 6.62 -4.08 5.20
N GLY A 128 5.64 -4.01 6.08
CA GLY A 128 5.37 -5.11 7.02
C GLY A 128 5.02 -6.42 6.32
N GLY A 129 4.50 -6.38 5.09
CA GLY A 129 4.26 -7.55 4.25
C GLY A 129 5.52 -8.36 3.91
N ILE A 130 6.71 -7.76 4.08
CA ILE A 130 8.02 -8.40 3.95
C ILE A 130 8.82 -8.36 5.26
N ASN A 131 8.16 -8.37 6.42
CA ASN A 131 8.79 -8.47 7.73
C ASN A 131 9.58 -7.22 8.20
N ALA A 132 9.25 -6.02 7.73
CA ALA A 132 9.81 -4.77 8.27
C ALA A 132 8.85 -4.17 9.31
N PHE A 133 9.39 -3.46 10.30
CA PHE A 133 8.57 -2.49 11.03
C PHE A 133 8.58 -1.18 10.26
N SER A 134 7.45 -0.84 9.69
CA SER A 134 7.34 0.36 8.86
C SER A 134 6.07 1.13 9.19
N THR A 135 6.17 2.47 9.26
CA THR A 135 5.06 3.30 9.70
C THR A 135 5.11 4.70 9.10
N GLY A 136 3.92 5.27 8.88
CA GLY A 136 3.76 6.66 8.47
C GLY A 136 4.10 7.64 9.60
N ILE A 137 4.71 8.76 9.22
CA ILE A 137 5.07 9.89 10.09
C ILE A 137 4.67 11.21 9.45
N GLY A 138 4.68 12.30 10.21
CA GLY A 138 4.47 13.64 9.68
C GLY A 138 5.71 14.19 8.95
N SER A 139 5.51 15.21 8.11
CA SER A 139 6.61 15.85 7.37
C SER A 139 7.64 16.51 8.30
N THR A 140 7.23 17.05 9.44
CA THR A 140 8.14 17.60 10.47
C THR A 140 8.99 16.50 11.09
N GLU A 141 8.41 15.35 11.39
CA GLU A 141 9.14 14.19 11.90
C GLU A 141 10.13 13.65 10.86
N ALA A 142 9.77 13.69 9.57
CA ALA A 142 10.70 13.33 8.50
C ALA A 142 11.91 14.29 8.47
N ALA A 143 11.71 15.59 8.68
CA ALA A 143 12.80 16.55 8.79
C ALA A 143 13.74 16.25 9.98
N VAL A 144 13.18 15.87 11.13
CA VAL A 144 13.98 15.42 12.30
C VAL A 144 14.76 14.16 11.95
N ALA A 145 14.13 13.20 11.26
CA ALA A 145 14.79 11.96 10.84
C ALA A 145 15.95 12.23 9.87
N PHE A 146 15.81 13.20 8.94
CA PHE A 146 16.90 13.63 8.05
C PHE A 146 18.10 14.19 8.81
N ALA A 147 17.83 15.00 9.85
CA ALA A 147 18.86 15.64 10.65
C ALA A 147 19.55 14.69 11.64
N THR A 148 18.85 13.68 12.16
CA THR A 148 19.32 12.89 13.31
C THR A 148 19.48 11.40 13.01
N GLY A 149 18.83 10.88 11.98
CA GLY A 149 18.73 9.44 11.72
C GLY A 149 17.91 8.66 12.75
N LYS A 150 17.20 9.35 13.64
CA LYS A 150 16.45 8.78 14.76
C LYS A 150 15.09 9.42 14.92
N LEU A 151 14.16 8.64 15.46
CA LEU A 151 12.88 9.15 15.97
C LEU A 151 12.52 8.44 17.28
N TRP A 152 11.65 9.07 18.05
CA TRP A 152 11.02 8.42 19.18
C TRP A 152 9.80 7.61 18.74
N PHE A 153 9.57 6.49 19.41
CA PHE A 153 8.41 5.63 19.20
C PHE A 153 7.84 5.21 20.56
N LYS A 154 6.53 5.24 20.69
CA LYS A 154 5.88 4.39 21.67
C LYS A 154 5.80 3.00 21.08
N VAL A 155 6.35 1.99 21.75
CA VAL A 155 6.26 0.60 21.29
C VAL A 155 4.79 0.17 21.27
N PRO A 156 4.20 -0.22 20.12
CA PRO A 156 2.80 -0.55 20.04
C PRO A 156 2.48 -1.89 20.69
N GLU A 157 1.30 -2.01 21.28
CA GLU A 157 0.70 -3.33 21.53
C GLU A 157 0.47 -4.03 20.19
N THR A 158 0.44 -5.36 20.22
CA THR A 158 0.26 -6.16 18.99
C THR A 158 -1.04 -6.98 19.05
N ILE A 159 -1.80 -6.91 17.96
CA ILE A 159 -2.94 -7.79 17.67
C ILE A 159 -2.42 -8.97 16.86
N LYS A 160 -2.62 -10.19 17.37
CA LYS A 160 -2.35 -11.42 16.63
C LYS A 160 -3.48 -11.70 15.65
N VAL A 161 -3.15 -11.96 14.37
CA VAL A 161 -4.10 -12.42 13.37
C VAL A 161 -3.71 -13.83 12.94
N GLU A 162 -4.49 -14.81 13.35
CA GLU A 162 -4.31 -16.21 12.96
C GLU A 162 -5.08 -16.50 11.67
N LEU A 163 -4.35 -16.93 10.64
CA LEU A 163 -4.87 -17.26 9.32
C LEU A 163 -4.75 -18.77 9.10
N THR A 164 -5.82 -19.39 8.63
CA THR A 164 -5.85 -20.83 8.29
C THR A 164 -6.37 -21.05 6.89
N GLY A 165 -6.02 -22.18 6.28
CA GLY A 165 -6.51 -22.56 4.95
C GLY A 165 -5.94 -21.73 3.80
N SER A 166 -6.68 -21.66 2.70
CA SER A 166 -6.26 -20.96 1.47
C SER A 166 -7.41 -20.18 0.85
N PHE A 167 -7.11 -19.07 0.19
CA PHE A 167 -8.10 -18.33 -0.58
C PHE A 167 -8.74 -19.20 -1.68
N ARG A 168 -10.02 -18.99 -1.90
CA ARG A 168 -10.74 -19.49 -3.06
C ARG A 168 -10.33 -18.69 -4.30
N ARG A 169 -10.67 -19.22 -5.48
CA ARG A 169 -10.45 -18.54 -6.75
C ARG A 169 -11.02 -17.11 -6.72
N ASP A 170 -10.27 -16.17 -7.27
CA ASP A 170 -10.64 -14.74 -7.42
C ASP A 170 -10.88 -14.00 -6.07
N ILE A 171 -10.31 -14.52 -4.99
CA ILE A 171 -10.28 -13.91 -3.63
C ILE A 171 -8.82 -13.69 -3.23
N GLY A 172 -8.51 -12.56 -2.59
CA GLY A 172 -7.13 -12.24 -2.21
C GLY A 172 -7.00 -11.39 -0.95
N GLY A 173 -5.79 -10.89 -0.75
CA GLY A 173 -5.44 -10.08 0.43
C GLY A 173 -6.30 -8.83 0.61
N LYS A 174 -6.82 -8.26 -0.50
CA LYS A 174 -7.74 -7.12 -0.44
C LYS A 174 -9.06 -7.46 0.24
N ASP A 175 -9.63 -8.63 -0.08
CA ASP A 175 -10.87 -9.09 0.54
C ASP A 175 -10.66 -9.37 2.03
N LEU A 176 -9.54 -10.00 2.39
CA LEU A 176 -9.17 -10.26 3.78
C LEU A 176 -9.06 -8.96 4.58
N ILE A 177 -8.34 -7.96 4.08
CA ILE A 177 -8.14 -6.74 4.86
C ILE A 177 -9.42 -5.92 4.98
N ILE A 178 -10.26 -5.86 3.94
CA ILE A 178 -11.58 -5.24 4.04
C ILE A 178 -12.41 -5.97 5.10
N LYS A 179 -12.40 -7.31 5.12
CA LYS A 179 -13.10 -8.10 6.15
C LYS A 179 -12.57 -7.77 7.55
N ILE A 180 -11.25 -7.73 7.75
CA ILE A 180 -10.65 -7.38 9.05
C ILE A 180 -11.12 -5.99 9.50
N ILE A 181 -11.01 -4.98 8.62
CA ILE A 181 -11.41 -3.60 8.95
C ILE A 181 -12.92 -3.52 9.23
N THR A 182 -13.75 -4.27 8.51
CA THR A 182 -15.18 -4.34 8.75
C THR A 182 -15.48 -4.89 10.15
N ASP A 183 -14.76 -5.92 10.58
CA ASP A 183 -15.01 -6.59 11.86
C ASP A 183 -14.56 -5.77 13.08
N ILE A 184 -13.52 -4.94 12.91
CA ILE A 184 -12.95 -4.22 14.06
C ILE A 184 -13.14 -2.71 14.02
N GLY A 185 -13.59 -2.16 12.89
CA GLY A 185 -13.75 -0.72 12.66
C GLY A 185 -12.45 -0.01 12.26
N VAL A 186 -12.57 1.25 11.86
CA VAL A 186 -11.43 2.10 11.42
C VAL A 186 -10.48 2.51 12.57
N ASP A 187 -10.87 2.27 13.81
CA ASP A 187 -10.14 2.58 15.04
C ASP A 187 -9.79 1.33 15.89
N GLY A 188 -10.20 0.14 15.44
CA GLY A 188 -10.04 -1.12 16.17
C GLY A 188 -8.60 -1.52 16.46
N ALA A 189 -7.65 -1.00 15.70
CA ALA A 189 -6.21 -1.19 15.91
C ALA A 189 -5.48 0.13 16.20
N ASN A 190 -6.18 1.15 16.70
CA ASN A 190 -5.58 2.46 16.95
C ASN A 190 -4.29 2.36 17.76
N TYR A 191 -3.19 2.84 17.13
CA TYR A 191 -1.82 2.77 17.64
C TYR A 191 -1.29 1.36 17.95
N LYS A 192 -1.85 0.30 17.36
CA LYS A 192 -1.38 -1.09 17.52
C LYS A 192 -0.65 -1.57 16.27
N ALA A 193 0.09 -2.66 16.41
CA ALA A 193 0.58 -3.44 15.28
C ALA A 193 -0.31 -4.67 15.05
N PHE A 194 -0.46 -5.10 13.80
CA PHE A 194 -0.92 -6.45 13.49
C PHE A 194 0.29 -7.35 13.27
N GLU A 195 0.18 -8.60 13.70
CA GLU A 195 1.16 -9.64 13.43
C GLU A 195 0.43 -10.89 12.93
N PHE A 196 0.79 -11.35 11.73
CA PHE A 196 0.07 -12.41 11.02
C PHE A 196 0.74 -13.76 11.23
N HIS A 197 -0.05 -14.76 11.59
CA HIS A 197 0.38 -16.10 11.95
C HIS A 197 -0.50 -17.17 11.31
N GLY A 198 -0.09 -18.44 11.43
CA GLY A 198 -0.85 -19.60 11.00
C GLY A 198 -0.41 -20.12 9.63
N ASP A 199 -0.91 -21.31 9.28
CA ASP A 199 -0.59 -22.00 8.03
C ASP A 199 -1.14 -21.28 6.79
N GLY A 200 -2.23 -20.52 6.95
CA GLY A 200 -2.78 -19.68 5.89
C GLY A 200 -1.82 -18.63 5.36
N VAL A 201 -0.86 -18.15 6.17
CA VAL A 201 0.15 -17.18 5.71
C VAL A 201 0.98 -17.75 4.56
N GLY A 202 1.40 -19.02 4.64
CA GLY A 202 2.17 -19.68 3.59
C GLY A 202 1.41 -19.85 2.26
N ASN A 203 0.08 -19.72 2.29
CA ASN A 203 -0.79 -19.83 1.13
C ASN A 203 -1.12 -18.46 0.49
N MET A 204 -0.66 -17.34 1.07
CA MET A 204 -0.81 -16.00 0.55
C MET A 204 0.40 -15.61 -0.32
N THR A 205 0.16 -15.00 -1.46
CA THR A 205 1.23 -14.37 -2.23
C THR A 205 1.83 -13.19 -1.46
N VAL A 206 3.06 -12.80 -1.80
CA VAL A 206 3.66 -11.59 -1.19
C VAL A 206 2.85 -10.34 -1.54
N SER A 207 2.27 -10.28 -2.74
CA SER A 207 1.35 -9.19 -3.14
C SER A 207 0.12 -9.09 -2.23
N ASP A 208 -0.48 -10.22 -1.83
CA ASP A 208 -1.57 -10.24 -0.85
C ASP A 208 -1.13 -9.69 0.51
N ARG A 209 0.04 -10.15 1.00
CA ARG A 209 0.60 -9.69 2.28
C ARG A 209 0.87 -8.19 2.28
N LEU A 210 1.40 -7.67 1.16
CA LEU A 210 1.65 -6.24 0.99
C LEU A 210 0.34 -5.44 0.94
N ALA A 211 -0.71 -5.95 0.29
CA ALA A 211 -2.03 -5.30 0.27
C ALA A 211 -2.66 -5.26 1.68
N VAL A 212 -2.56 -6.34 2.43
CA VAL A 212 -3.04 -6.43 3.82
C VAL A 212 -2.28 -5.46 4.72
N SER A 213 -0.94 -5.45 4.65
CA SER A 213 -0.10 -4.54 5.43
C SER A 213 -0.32 -3.08 5.06
N ASN A 214 -0.52 -2.77 3.77
CA ASN A 214 -0.82 -1.44 3.28
C ASN A 214 -2.05 -0.83 3.94
N MET A 215 -3.11 -1.61 4.10
CA MET A 215 -4.37 -1.15 4.68
C MET A 215 -4.46 -1.33 6.20
N ALA A 216 -3.41 -1.75 6.89
CA ALA A 216 -3.39 -1.80 8.36
C ALA A 216 -3.69 -0.44 8.99
N ILE A 217 -3.24 0.65 8.36
CA ILE A 217 -3.51 2.03 8.81
C ILE A 217 -5.00 2.39 8.72
N GLU A 218 -5.77 1.75 7.85
CA GLU A 218 -7.21 2.01 7.71
C GLU A 218 -8.04 1.45 8.88
N ALA A 219 -7.42 0.61 9.73
CA ALA A 219 -7.93 0.22 11.05
C ALA A 219 -7.28 1.01 12.21
N GLY A 220 -6.48 2.05 11.91
CA GLY A 220 -5.71 2.81 12.89
C GLY A 220 -4.36 2.20 13.27
N GLY A 221 -3.96 1.09 12.61
CA GLY A 221 -2.73 0.36 12.92
C GLY A 221 -1.46 1.08 12.50
N LYS A 222 -0.40 0.94 13.30
CA LYS A 222 0.93 1.48 13.01
C LYS A 222 1.70 0.63 12.01
N ALA A 223 1.52 -0.68 12.04
CA ALA A 223 2.16 -1.64 11.16
C ALA A 223 1.31 -2.91 11.02
N GLY A 224 1.48 -3.63 9.93
CA GLY A 224 0.94 -4.98 9.75
C GLY A 224 2.08 -5.88 9.29
N ILE A 225 2.54 -6.81 10.15
CA ILE A 225 3.80 -7.52 9.96
C ILE A 225 3.55 -8.99 9.69
N PHE A 226 4.06 -9.47 8.55
CA PHE A 226 4.10 -10.88 8.17
C PHE A 226 5.46 -11.50 8.50
N PRO A 227 5.54 -12.82 8.73
CA PRO A 227 6.81 -13.52 8.87
C PRO A 227 7.61 -13.50 7.55
N CYS A 228 8.92 -13.63 7.65
CA CYS A 228 9.82 -13.76 6.50
C CYS A 228 10.04 -15.25 6.19
N ASP A 229 9.15 -15.83 5.41
CA ASP A 229 9.27 -17.20 4.89
C ASP A 229 10.04 -17.27 3.55
N ASP A 230 10.06 -18.44 2.93
CA ASP A 230 10.77 -18.66 1.67
C ASP A 230 10.14 -17.88 0.50
N LEU A 231 8.81 -17.66 0.50
CA LEU A 231 8.15 -16.81 -0.49
C LEU A 231 8.64 -15.38 -0.39
N THR A 232 8.75 -14.85 0.82
CA THR A 232 9.28 -13.50 1.06
C THR A 232 10.75 -13.42 0.62
N ARG A 233 11.59 -14.40 0.98
CA ARG A 233 13.02 -14.42 0.59
C ARG A 233 13.19 -14.45 -0.93
N GLU A 234 12.43 -15.29 -1.62
CA GLU A 234 12.44 -15.38 -3.09
C GLU A 234 12.02 -14.07 -3.74
N TYR A 235 10.94 -13.43 -3.22
CA TYR A 235 10.42 -12.18 -3.75
C TYR A 235 11.45 -11.03 -3.69
N ILE A 236 12.22 -10.94 -2.61
CA ILE A 236 13.17 -9.84 -2.38
C ILE A 236 14.62 -10.16 -2.80
N LYS A 237 14.94 -11.39 -3.19
CA LYS A 237 16.33 -11.87 -3.37
C LYS A 237 17.18 -11.01 -4.30
N ASN A 238 16.57 -10.47 -5.37
CA ASN A 238 17.26 -9.68 -6.39
C ASN A 238 17.18 -8.17 -6.15
N SER A 239 16.43 -7.73 -5.13
CA SER A 239 16.16 -6.31 -4.87
C SER A 239 16.94 -5.77 -3.69
N VAL A 240 17.07 -6.55 -2.60
CA VAL A 240 17.54 -6.05 -1.33
C VAL A 240 19.00 -5.60 -1.37
N LYS A 241 19.22 -4.36 -0.94
CA LYS A 241 20.55 -3.75 -0.80
C LYS A 241 21.09 -4.02 0.61
N GLY A 242 22.28 -4.66 0.67
CA GLY A 242 22.97 -4.92 1.92
C GLY A 242 22.39 -6.09 2.73
N LYS A 243 22.85 -6.20 3.98
CA LYS A 243 22.42 -7.27 4.90
C LYS A 243 21.03 -6.96 5.48
N TYR A 244 20.25 -7.99 5.72
CA TYR A 244 19.00 -7.93 6.45
C TYR A 244 18.89 -9.12 7.39
N LYS A 245 18.07 -9.02 8.42
CA LYS A 245 17.87 -10.05 9.43
C LYS A 245 16.37 -10.25 9.64
N PRO A 246 15.80 -11.38 9.19
CA PRO A 246 14.43 -11.71 9.52
C PRO A 246 14.19 -11.74 11.03
N VAL A 247 13.01 -11.27 11.44
CA VAL A 247 12.61 -11.25 12.85
C VAL A 247 11.36 -12.07 13.03
N GLU A 248 11.38 -12.98 14.00
CA GLU A 248 10.25 -13.81 14.38
C GLU A 248 9.84 -13.47 15.82
N ALA A 249 8.54 -13.59 16.13
CA ALA A 249 8.06 -13.46 17.49
C ALA A 249 8.59 -14.62 18.36
N ASP A 250 8.71 -14.39 19.66
CA ASP A 250 8.96 -15.48 20.60
C ASP A 250 7.71 -16.35 20.74
N ALA A 251 7.91 -17.63 21.05
CA ALA A 251 6.79 -18.57 21.18
C ALA A 251 5.81 -18.20 22.32
N ASP A 252 6.32 -17.50 23.34
CA ASP A 252 5.56 -16.98 24.48
C ASP A 252 5.28 -15.46 24.37
N ALA A 253 5.32 -14.88 23.15
CA ALA A 253 4.99 -13.48 22.91
C ALA A 253 3.56 -13.16 23.38
N THR A 254 3.39 -11.97 23.96
CA THR A 254 2.10 -11.53 24.48
C THR A 254 1.39 -10.62 23.49
N TYR A 255 0.12 -10.90 23.22
CA TYR A 255 -0.73 -10.13 22.32
C TYR A 255 -1.91 -9.53 23.07
N CYS A 256 -2.28 -8.28 22.76
CA CYS A 256 -3.43 -7.62 23.40
C CYS A 256 -4.78 -8.17 22.93
N ARG A 257 -4.83 -8.78 21.73
CA ARG A 257 -6.02 -9.38 21.12
C ARG A 257 -5.60 -10.43 20.10
N THR A 258 -6.45 -11.45 19.89
CA THR A 258 -6.29 -12.43 18.80
C THR A 258 -7.53 -12.42 17.91
N LEU A 259 -7.32 -12.25 16.60
CA LEU A 259 -8.33 -12.40 15.55
C LEU A 259 -8.05 -13.71 14.81
N ARG A 260 -9.09 -14.37 14.30
CA ARG A 260 -8.96 -15.64 13.56
C ARG A 260 -9.77 -15.62 12.29
N TYR A 261 -9.12 -15.97 11.16
CA TYR A 261 -9.78 -16.05 9.86
C TYR A 261 -9.39 -17.33 9.14
N ASP A 262 -10.40 -18.00 8.61
CA ASP A 262 -10.24 -19.09 7.64
C ASP A 262 -10.31 -18.47 6.24
N LEU A 263 -9.19 -18.49 5.53
CA LEU A 263 -9.08 -17.89 4.18
C LEU A 263 -10.06 -18.51 3.18
N GLY A 264 -10.41 -19.79 3.37
CA GLY A 264 -11.41 -20.48 2.54
C GLY A 264 -12.85 -19.95 2.72
N LYS A 265 -13.10 -19.20 3.82
CA LYS A 265 -14.41 -18.60 4.11
C LYS A 265 -14.50 -17.13 3.77
N ILE A 266 -13.39 -16.49 3.40
CA ILE A 266 -13.42 -15.10 2.95
C ILE A 266 -14.22 -15.03 1.64
N GLU A 267 -15.14 -14.08 1.55
CA GLU A 267 -15.91 -13.78 0.35
C GLU A 267 -15.28 -12.62 -0.41
N SER A 268 -15.66 -12.43 -1.68
CA SER A 268 -15.33 -11.17 -2.39
C SER A 268 -15.98 -10.01 -1.67
N MET A 269 -15.16 -9.07 -1.19
CA MET A 269 -15.58 -7.95 -0.38
C MET A 269 -15.57 -6.64 -1.17
N VAL A 270 -16.50 -5.76 -0.83
CA VAL A 270 -16.51 -4.36 -1.28
C VAL A 270 -16.76 -3.46 -0.07
N ALA A 271 -15.93 -2.43 0.11
CA ALA A 271 -16.19 -1.40 1.11
C ALA A 271 -16.97 -0.24 0.47
N PHE A 272 -18.15 0.03 0.98
CA PHE A 272 -19.02 1.11 0.54
C PHE A 272 -18.51 2.48 1.01
N PRO A 273 -18.88 3.58 0.33
CA PRO A 273 -18.60 4.92 0.79
C PRO A 273 -19.22 5.16 2.20
N HIS A 274 -18.59 5.96 3.08
CA HIS A 274 -17.33 6.70 2.87
C HIS A 274 -16.29 6.23 3.92
N LEU A 275 -16.31 4.93 4.26
CA LEU A 275 -15.37 4.33 5.22
C LEU A 275 -14.92 2.94 4.74
N PRO A 276 -13.62 2.61 4.87
CA PRO A 276 -13.12 1.28 4.55
C PRO A 276 -13.74 0.14 5.39
N SER A 277 -14.31 0.49 6.55
CA SER A 277 -15.02 -0.46 7.44
C SER A 277 -16.46 -0.76 7.02
N ASN A 278 -17.00 -0.05 6.03
CA ASN A 278 -18.34 -0.31 5.52
C ASN A 278 -18.32 -1.45 4.49
N GLY A 279 -17.82 -2.62 4.91
CA GLY A 279 -17.60 -3.78 4.05
C GLY A 279 -18.85 -4.66 3.91
N HIS A 280 -19.12 -5.09 2.68
CA HIS A 280 -20.20 -5.99 2.30
C HIS A 280 -19.68 -7.08 1.36
N ALA A 281 -20.39 -8.20 1.29
CA ALA A 281 -20.13 -9.21 0.27
C ALA A 281 -20.57 -8.67 -1.10
N VAL A 282 -19.69 -8.74 -2.10
CA VAL A 282 -19.97 -8.23 -3.47
C VAL A 282 -21.25 -8.83 -4.05
N LYS A 283 -21.51 -10.11 -3.82
CA LYS A 283 -22.70 -10.84 -4.32
C LYS A 283 -24.04 -10.25 -3.84
N GLU A 284 -24.02 -9.46 -2.77
CA GLU A 284 -25.22 -8.82 -2.18
C GLU A 284 -25.40 -7.39 -2.68
N THR A 285 -24.52 -6.91 -3.57
CA THR A 285 -24.55 -5.54 -4.09
C THR A 285 -25.24 -5.45 -5.44
N ASN A 286 -25.80 -4.28 -5.73
CA ASN A 286 -26.34 -3.94 -7.06
C ASN A 286 -26.17 -2.43 -7.28
N VAL A 287 -24.91 -2.02 -7.51
CA VAL A 287 -24.52 -0.62 -7.66
C VAL A 287 -23.94 -0.42 -9.06
N ASP A 288 -24.55 0.44 -9.86
CA ASP A 288 -24.00 0.86 -11.15
C ASP A 288 -22.81 1.80 -10.94
N ILE A 289 -21.82 1.72 -11.85
CA ILE A 289 -20.60 2.50 -11.77
C ILE A 289 -20.34 3.28 -13.05
N ASP A 290 -19.69 4.44 -12.91
CA ASP A 290 -19.22 5.29 -14.00
C ASP A 290 -17.74 5.07 -14.29
N GLN A 291 -16.99 4.58 -13.30
CA GLN A 291 -15.55 4.34 -13.41
C GLN A 291 -15.12 3.08 -12.69
N ALA A 292 -14.18 2.37 -13.30
CA ALA A 292 -13.39 1.33 -12.66
C ALA A 292 -11.91 1.78 -12.59
N TYR A 293 -11.25 1.62 -11.45
CA TYR A 293 -9.86 2.02 -11.26
C TYR A 293 -9.03 0.87 -10.71
N LEU A 294 -8.12 0.36 -11.52
CA LEU A 294 -7.17 -0.69 -11.17
C LEU A 294 -5.78 -0.09 -10.98
N GLY A 295 -5.22 -0.17 -9.79
CA GLY A 295 -3.90 0.38 -9.50
C GLY A 295 -3.70 0.73 -8.04
N SER A 296 -2.76 1.61 -7.76
CA SER A 296 -2.31 2.10 -6.45
C SER A 296 -1.24 1.23 -5.77
N CYS A 297 -0.70 1.74 -4.65
CA CYS A 297 0.24 0.99 -3.82
C CYS A 297 -0.36 -0.28 -3.19
N THR A 298 -1.69 -0.36 -3.11
CA THR A 298 -2.40 -1.52 -2.56
C THR A 298 -2.43 -2.66 -3.59
N ASN A 299 -2.94 -2.38 -4.80
CA ASN A 299 -3.16 -3.37 -5.85
C ASN A 299 -2.82 -2.82 -7.24
N GLY A 300 -1.53 -2.61 -7.50
CA GLY A 300 -1.00 -2.19 -8.79
C GLY A 300 0.21 -2.99 -9.23
N ARG A 301 0.47 -4.16 -8.59
CA ARG A 301 1.57 -5.07 -8.88
C ARG A 301 1.26 -5.95 -10.09
N ILE A 302 2.28 -6.64 -10.58
CA ILE A 302 2.11 -7.48 -11.78
C ILE A 302 1.08 -8.60 -11.56
N GLU A 303 0.98 -9.15 -10.34
CA GLU A 303 0.01 -10.17 -9.98
C GLU A 303 -1.43 -9.62 -10.10
N ASP A 304 -1.67 -8.40 -9.61
CA ASP A 304 -2.96 -7.71 -9.73
C ASP A 304 -3.34 -7.47 -11.20
N MET A 305 -2.35 -7.05 -12.02
CA MET A 305 -2.55 -6.82 -13.46
C MET A 305 -2.86 -8.12 -14.21
N ARG A 306 -2.15 -9.23 -13.87
CA ARG A 306 -2.44 -10.56 -14.43
C ARG A 306 -3.83 -11.06 -14.07
N ALA A 307 -4.23 -10.91 -12.80
CA ALA A 307 -5.54 -11.31 -12.31
C ALA A 307 -6.67 -10.56 -13.05
N ALA A 308 -6.58 -9.25 -13.13
CA ALA A 308 -7.54 -8.42 -13.85
C ALA A 308 -7.55 -8.72 -15.38
N ALA A 309 -6.37 -8.87 -15.99
CA ALA A 309 -6.26 -9.18 -17.41
C ALA A 309 -6.91 -10.54 -17.77
N LYS A 310 -6.81 -11.53 -16.88
CA LYS A 310 -7.46 -12.82 -17.05
C LYS A 310 -8.99 -12.68 -17.12
N ILE A 311 -9.57 -11.81 -16.31
CA ILE A 311 -11.03 -11.55 -16.30
C ILE A 311 -11.50 -10.82 -17.56
N ILE A 312 -10.71 -9.82 -18.02
CA ILE A 312 -11.14 -8.94 -19.13
C ILE A 312 -10.78 -9.48 -20.51
N LYS A 313 -9.89 -10.47 -20.61
CA LYS A 313 -9.42 -11.01 -21.88
C LYS A 313 -10.56 -11.46 -22.80
N GLY A 314 -10.60 -10.90 -24.02
CA GLY A 314 -11.63 -11.21 -25.03
C GLY A 314 -12.98 -10.55 -24.80
N LYS A 315 -13.11 -9.72 -23.76
CA LYS A 315 -14.34 -8.98 -23.43
C LYS A 315 -14.14 -7.49 -23.69
N LYS A 316 -15.21 -6.71 -23.56
CA LYS A 316 -15.21 -5.25 -23.72
C LYS A 316 -15.64 -4.59 -22.41
N VAL A 317 -15.04 -3.45 -22.10
CA VAL A 317 -15.50 -2.55 -21.07
C VAL A 317 -16.90 -2.06 -21.42
N ASN A 318 -17.78 -1.95 -20.44
CA ASN A 318 -19.11 -1.39 -20.61
C ASN A 318 -19.01 0.02 -21.20
N PRO A 319 -19.80 0.37 -22.25
CA PRO A 319 -19.68 1.67 -22.93
C PRO A 319 -19.93 2.87 -22.01
N ASN A 320 -20.59 2.69 -20.87
CA ASN A 320 -20.85 3.74 -19.89
C ASN A 320 -19.78 3.82 -18.79
N VAL A 321 -18.73 2.99 -18.84
CA VAL A 321 -17.69 2.93 -17.80
C VAL A 321 -16.34 3.35 -18.36
N ARG A 322 -15.64 4.21 -17.63
CA ARG A 322 -14.23 4.48 -17.85
C ARG A 322 -13.41 3.47 -17.05
N PHE A 323 -12.60 2.65 -17.71
CA PHE A 323 -11.69 1.74 -17.02
C PHE A 323 -10.25 2.25 -17.08
N LEU A 324 -9.71 2.65 -15.92
CA LEU A 324 -8.36 3.16 -15.78
C LEU A 324 -7.47 2.07 -15.17
N VAL A 325 -6.33 1.81 -15.81
CA VAL A 325 -5.33 0.82 -15.37
C VAL A 325 -4.00 1.55 -15.12
N VAL A 326 -3.53 1.51 -13.89
CA VAL A 326 -2.36 2.25 -13.42
C VAL A 326 -1.37 1.29 -12.73
N PRO A 327 -0.34 0.82 -13.44
CA PRO A 327 0.69 -0.04 -12.85
C PRO A 327 1.47 0.68 -11.75
N ALA A 328 1.93 -0.06 -10.75
CA ALA A 328 2.58 0.53 -9.58
C ALA A 328 4.01 1.04 -9.86
N SER A 329 4.68 0.57 -10.91
CA SER A 329 6.05 1.00 -11.24
C SER A 329 6.35 0.85 -12.72
N GLN A 330 7.47 1.47 -13.17
CA GLN A 330 7.99 1.27 -14.52
C GLN A 330 8.39 -0.19 -14.77
N ARG A 331 8.84 -0.90 -13.74
CA ARG A 331 9.13 -2.34 -13.82
C ARG A 331 7.87 -3.15 -14.11
N VAL A 332 6.79 -2.89 -13.38
CA VAL A 332 5.49 -3.52 -13.62
C VAL A 332 4.95 -3.17 -15.01
N TYR A 333 5.08 -1.91 -15.43
CA TYR A 333 4.68 -1.48 -16.77
C TYR A 333 5.42 -2.24 -17.87
N GLY A 334 6.76 -2.41 -17.72
CA GLY A 334 7.57 -3.22 -18.63
C GLY A 334 7.15 -4.68 -18.67
N GLN A 335 6.90 -5.30 -17.50
CA GLN A 335 6.38 -6.67 -17.42
C GLN A 335 5.02 -6.82 -18.11
N MET A 336 4.12 -5.85 -17.92
CA MET A 336 2.82 -5.84 -18.62
C MET A 336 2.98 -5.78 -20.15
N LEU A 337 4.00 -5.05 -20.64
CA LEU A 337 4.32 -5.00 -22.08
C LEU A 337 4.82 -6.35 -22.58
N ASP A 338 5.81 -6.93 -21.89
CA ASP A 338 6.44 -8.19 -22.25
C ASP A 338 5.44 -9.36 -22.23
N GLU A 339 4.50 -9.35 -21.30
CA GLU A 339 3.45 -10.38 -21.17
C GLU A 339 2.20 -10.13 -22.06
N GLY A 340 2.17 -9.03 -22.82
CA GLY A 340 1.03 -8.66 -23.68
C GLY A 340 -0.22 -8.22 -22.92
N LEU A 341 -0.10 -7.92 -21.62
CA LEU A 341 -1.23 -7.47 -20.80
C LEU A 341 -1.73 -6.10 -21.23
N ILE A 342 -0.80 -5.20 -21.63
CA ILE A 342 -1.15 -3.88 -22.17
C ILE A 342 -2.11 -4.04 -23.37
N LYS A 343 -1.78 -4.92 -24.32
CA LYS A 343 -2.65 -5.19 -25.46
C LYS A 343 -4.01 -5.73 -25.02
N THR A 344 -4.04 -6.62 -24.04
CA THR A 344 -5.28 -7.19 -23.51
C THR A 344 -6.23 -6.11 -22.96
N PHE A 345 -5.69 -5.17 -22.17
CA PHE A 345 -6.46 -4.05 -21.63
C PHE A 345 -6.90 -3.05 -22.71
N LEU A 346 -6.01 -2.72 -23.67
CA LEU A 346 -6.35 -1.83 -24.79
C LEU A 346 -7.44 -2.44 -25.68
N ASP A 347 -7.32 -3.71 -26.02
CA ASP A 347 -8.33 -4.43 -26.83
C ASP A 347 -9.69 -4.44 -26.12
N ALA A 348 -9.72 -4.44 -24.79
CA ALA A 348 -10.95 -4.35 -24.02
C ALA A 348 -11.56 -2.93 -23.97
N GLY A 349 -10.79 -1.90 -24.30
CA GLY A 349 -11.19 -0.49 -24.23
C GLY A 349 -10.80 0.21 -22.92
N ALA A 350 -9.85 -0.31 -22.17
CA ALA A 350 -9.31 0.34 -21.00
C ALA A 350 -8.30 1.46 -21.36
N PHE A 351 -8.21 2.48 -20.53
CA PHE A 351 -7.15 3.49 -20.57
C PHE A 351 -6.00 3.02 -19.67
N ILE A 352 -4.77 3.02 -20.19
CA ILE A 352 -3.58 2.64 -19.43
C ILE A 352 -2.68 3.86 -19.27
N SER A 353 -2.27 4.13 -18.03
CA SER A 353 -1.36 5.21 -17.73
C SER A 353 0.03 4.71 -17.34
N GLY A 354 1.00 5.62 -17.32
CA GLY A 354 2.26 5.39 -16.59
C GLY A 354 2.03 5.32 -15.07
N PRO A 355 3.03 4.82 -14.31
CA PRO A 355 2.93 4.68 -12.86
C PRO A 355 2.77 6.04 -12.16
N THR A 356 1.73 6.16 -11.35
CA THR A 356 1.46 7.34 -10.51
C THR A 356 0.49 6.97 -9.40
N CYS A 357 0.44 7.73 -8.30
CA CYS A 357 -0.61 7.60 -7.29
C CYS A 357 -1.96 8.06 -7.84
N GLY A 358 -1.97 9.07 -8.70
CA GLY A 358 -3.11 9.46 -9.54
C GLY A 358 -4.37 9.80 -8.77
N ALA A 359 -5.50 9.23 -9.23
CA ALA A 359 -6.80 9.46 -8.64
C ALA A 359 -6.96 8.89 -7.22
N CYS A 360 -6.10 7.97 -6.78
CA CYS A 360 -6.16 7.38 -5.43
C CYS A 360 -6.16 8.42 -4.31
N LEU A 361 -5.52 9.58 -4.53
CA LEU A 361 -5.54 10.70 -3.58
C LEU A 361 -6.41 11.88 -4.05
N GLY A 362 -7.11 11.76 -5.18
CA GLY A 362 -7.87 12.86 -5.78
C GLY A 362 -7.00 13.96 -6.41
N GLY A 363 -5.74 13.67 -6.66
CA GLY A 363 -4.76 14.68 -7.08
C GLY A 363 -4.48 14.75 -8.57
N TYR A 364 -4.71 13.69 -9.31
CA TYR A 364 -4.34 13.58 -10.71
C TYR A 364 -5.13 12.50 -11.43
N MET A 365 -5.42 12.68 -12.69
CA MET A 365 -5.96 11.73 -13.67
C MET A 365 -7.00 10.71 -13.15
N GLY A 366 -8.23 10.76 -13.68
CA GLY A 366 -9.32 9.86 -13.28
C GLY A 366 -10.11 10.36 -12.07
N ILE A 367 -10.12 11.68 -11.85
CA ILE A 367 -10.93 12.35 -10.83
C ILE A 367 -12.41 12.24 -11.20
N LEU A 368 -13.24 11.97 -10.19
CA LEU A 368 -14.69 11.84 -10.32
C LEU A 368 -15.39 13.18 -10.24
N ALA A 369 -16.41 13.37 -11.05
CA ALA A 369 -17.35 14.47 -10.95
C ALA A 369 -18.41 14.21 -9.85
N SER A 370 -19.22 15.23 -9.55
CA SER A 370 -20.33 15.13 -8.59
C SER A 370 -21.30 14.02 -9.00
N GLY A 371 -21.65 13.15 -8.06
CA GLY A 371 -22.58 12.03 -8.24
C GLY A 371 -22.02 10.82 -8.99
N GLU A 372 -20.78 10.87 -9.50
CA GLU A 372 -20.15 9.70 -10.13
C GLU A 372 -19.73 8.64 -9.11
N ARG A 373 -19.81 7.38 -9.53
CA ARG A 373 -19.46 6.20 -8.73
C ARG A 373 -18.28 5.45 -9.33
N ALA A 374 -17.28 5.13 -8.51
CA ALA A 374 -16.16 4.32 -8.92
C ALA A 374 -16.00 3.06 -8.06
N VAL A 375 -15.72 1.92 -8.70
CA VAL A 375 -15.12 0.78 -8.01
C VAL A 375 -13.59 0.83 -8.19
N ALA A 376 -12.83 0.71 -7.11
CA ALA A 376 -11.39 0.94 -7.13
C ALA A 376 -10.62 -0.07 -6.29
N SER A 377 -9.44 -0.46 -6.76
CA SER A 377 -8.50 -1.27 -5.98
C SER A 377 -7.60 -0.43 -5.05
N THR A 378 -7.91 0.86 -4.90
CA THR A 378 -7.25 1.79 -3.97
C THR A 378 -7.53 1.45 -2.51
N ASN A 379 -7.01 2.23 -1.57
CA ASN A 379 -7.05 1.92 -0.15
C ASN A 379 -8.02 2.78 0.67
N ARG A 380 -8.49 3.91 0.16
CA ARG A 380 -9.36 4.87 0.86
C ARG A 380 -10.54 5.29 0.00
N ASN A 381 -11.69 5.49 0.66
CA ASN A 381 -12.94 5.91 0.04
C ASN A 381 -13.66 7.02 0.84
N PHE A 382 -12.90 7.84 1.57
CA PHE A 382 -13.44 8.97 2.31
C PHE A 382 -14.11 9.99 1.38
N ILE A 383 -14.97 10.84 1.92
CA ILE A 383 -15.64 11.92 1.18
C ILE A 383 -14.60 12.76 0.41
N GLY A 384 -14.82 12.93 -0.89
CA GLY A 384 -13.94 13.70 -1.78
C GLY A 384 -12.58 13.04 -2.08
N ARG A 385 -12.36 11.78 -1.67
CA ARG A 385 -11.05 11.13 -1.82
C ARG A 385 -10.59 10.97 -3.26
N MET A 386 -11.50 10.75 -4.20
CA MET A 386 -11.16 10.55 -5.63
C MET A 386 -11.69 11.67 -6.53
N GLY A 387 -12.09 12.81 -5.97
CA GLY A 387 -12.62 13.92 -6.75
C GLY A 387 -13.64 14.75 -6.00
N ASP A 388 -14.82 14.95 -6.59
CA ASP A 388 -15.89 15.73 -5.98
C ASP A 388 -16.37 15.10 -4.66
N LYS A 389 -16.79 15.94 -3.71
CA LYS A 389 -17.27 15.52 -2.38
C LYS A 389 -18.55 14.66 -2.43
N ASP A 390 -19.34 14.83 -3.49
CA ASP A 390 -20.59 14.09 -3.71
C ASP A 390 -20.36 12.84 -4.60
N SER A 391 -19.12 12.52 -4.93
CA SER A 391 -18.74 11.27 -5.59
C SER A 391 -18.60 10.12 -4.60
N GLU A 392 -18.81 8.90 -5.10
CA GLU A 392 -18.76 7.68 -4.29
C GLU A 392 -17.66 6.74 -4.77
N VAL A 393 -16.81 6.28 -3.84
CA VAL A 393 -15.76 5.30 -4.13
C VAL A 393 -16.03 4.01 -3.37
N TYR A 394 -16.06 2.90 -4.09
CA TYR A 394 -16.23 1.54 -3.58
C TYR A 394 -14.90 0.81 -3.67
N LEU A 395 -14.37 0.31 -2.55
CA LEU A 395 -13.08 -0.39 -2.54
C LEU A 395 -13.28 -1.89 -2.74
N ALA A 396 -12.58 -2.48 -3.70
CA ALA A 396 -12.65 -3.92 -3.97
C ALA A 396 -11.32 -4.48 -4.50
N GLY A 397 -11.21 -5.80 -4.61
CA GLY A 397 -10.07 -6.49 -5.21
C GLY A 397 -9.96 -6.27 -6.73
N PRO A 398 -8.77 -6.51 -7.31
CA PRO A 398 -8.52 -6.33 -8.75
C PRO A 398 -9.50 -7.10 -9.65
N GLU A 399 -9.86 -8.31 -9.24
CA GLU A 399 -10.76 -9.19 -9.97
C GLU A 399 -12.19 -8.62 -10.03
N VAL A 400 -12.68 -8.10 -8.91
CA VAL A 400 -13.99 -7.43 -8.82
C VAL A 400 -13.98 -6.15 -9.66
N VAL A 401 -12.90 -5.35 -9.58
CA VAL A 401 -12.77 -4.13 -10.40
C VAL A 401 -12.85 -4.46 -11.89
N ALA A 402 -12.13 -5.49 -12.35
CA ALA A 402 -12.15 -5.90 -13.76
C ALA A 402 -13.51 -6.45 -14.19
N ALA A 403 -14.17 -7.28 -13.38
CA ALA A 403 -15.51 -7.81 -13.65
C ALA A 403 -16.53 -6.69 -13.73
N SER A 404 -16.47 -5.75 -12.80
CA SER A 404 -17.37 -4.59 -12.73
C SER A 404 -17.19 -3.65 -13.91
N ALA A 405 -15.96 -3.45 -14.40
CA ALA A 405 -15.70 -2.66 -15.60
C ALA A 405 -16.42 -3.21 -16.85
N ILE A 406 -16.54 -4.54 -16.95
CA ILE A 406 -17.25 -5.19 -18.05
C ILE A 406 -18.77 -5.08 -17.87
N ALA A 407 -19.25 -5.31 -16.65
CA ALA A 407 -20.68 -5.37 -16.37
C ALA A 407 -21.35 -3.98 -16.30
N GLY A 408 -20.59 -2.92 -15.97
CA GLY A 408 -21.16 -1.60 -15.70
C GLY A 408 -21.69 -1.44 -14.27
N LYS A 409 -21.53 -2.46 -13.43
CA LYS A 409 -21.96 -2.48 -12.03
C LYS A 409 -21.06 -3.38 -11.19
N ILE A 410 -21.09 -3.19 -9.87
CA ILE A 410 -20.28 -3.97 -8.95
C ILE A 410 -20.75 -5.43 -8.94
N ILE A 411 -19.88 -6.36 -9.39
CA ILE A 411 -20.13 -7.81 -9.43
C ILE A 411 -18.86 -8.61 -9.20
N THR A 412 -19.00 -9.87 -8.82
CA THR A 412 -17.91 -10.83 -8.78
C THR A 412 -17.57 -11.39 -10.17
N PRO A 413 -16.35 -11.92 -10.40
CA PRO A 413 -16.02 -12.64 -11.63
C PRO A 413 -16.98 -13.81 -11.90
N SER A 414 -17.38 -14.57 -10.88
CA SER A 414 -18.32 -15.69 -11.02
C SER A 414 -19.72 -15.24 -11.46
N GLN A 415 -20.21 -14.12 -10.98
CA GLN A 415 -21.48 -13.53 -11.46
C GLN A 415 -21.38 -13.10 -12.93
N LEU A 416 -20.22 -12.58 -13.36
CA LEU A 416 -19.98 -12.23 -14.76
C LEU A 416 -19.97 -13.46 -15.66
N GLU A 417 -19.37 -14.60 -15.21
CA GLU A 417 -19.36 -15.86 -15.95
C GLU A 417 -20.77 -16.46 -16.08
N GLY A 418 -21.62 -16.32 -15.06
CA GLY A 418 -23.00 -16.83 -15.06
C GLY A 418 -24.01 -15.97 -15.82
N ALA A 419 -23.66 -14.76 -16.22
CA ALA A 419 -24.50 -13.84 -16.97
C ALA A 419 -24.30 -13.91 -18.50
N GLN A 420 -23.36 -14.74 -18.96
CA GLN A 420 -23.07 -15.04 -20.36
C GLN A 420 -23.72 -16.36 -20.77
#